data_403a5699a8843c19e9c3bdb7c599918d
#
_entry.id   403a5699a8843c19e9c3bdb7c599918d
#
_cell.length_a   1.000
_cell.length_b   1.000
_cell.length_c   1.000
_cell.angle_alpha   90.00
_cell.angle_beta   90.00
_cell.angle_gamma   90.00
#
_symmetry.space_group_name_H-M   'P 1'
#
loop_
_entity.id
_entity.type
_entity.pdbx_description
1 polymer ?
#
loop_
_entity_poly.entity_id
_entity_poly.type
_entity_poly.pdbx_seq_one_letter_code
_entity_poly.pdbx_strand_id
1 'polypeptide(L)'
;TVVGRPKVPGIMVGLDQKEVYVGSEAQQKRGVLKMEQPIEHGIVTNWDDMEKVWHHTLYNELRVSPEEHPILMTEAPLNPKENRERMTQIMFEVFNVPCLYVSMQGVCALYASGRTTGVVLDSGDGVSHTVPIYEGFAIPHAIQRIFLAGRDLTEYLREIL
;
A
#
# COMPACT_ATOMS: atom_id res chain seq x y z
N THR A 1 -3.61 -2.85 4.10
CA THR A 1 -3.30 -3.94 3.16
C THR A 1 -2.89 -5.17 3.95
N VAL A 2 -3.57 -6.29 3.74
CA VAL A 2 -3.39 -7.53 4.50
C VAL A 2 -3.43 -8.71 3.56
N VAL A 3 -2.53 -9.66 3.78
CA VAL A 3 -2.46 -10.96 3.07
C VAL A 3 -2.62 -12.07 4.08
N GLY A 4 -3.40 -13.08 3.78
CA GLY A 4 -3.64 -14.24 4.63
C GLY A 4 -3.27 -15.54 3.96
N ARG A 5 -2.51 -16.38 4.66
CA ARG A 5 -2.19 -17.75 4.24
C ARG A 5 -2.77 -18.77 5.20
N PRO A 6 -3.27 -19.92 4.74
CA PRO A 6 -3.75 -20.98 5.62
C PRO A 6 -2.71 -21.36 6.67
N LYS A 7 -3.10 -21.41 7.94
CA LYS A 7 -2.20 -21.84 9.04
C LYS A 7 -1.77 -23.30 8.88
N VAL A 8 -2.63 -24.12 8.33
CA VAL A 8 -2.35 -25.53 8.05
C VAL A 8 -2.83 -25.84 6.63
N PRO A 9 -1.98 -26.35 5.74
CA PRO A 9 -2.36 -26.77 4.40
C PRO A 9 -3.42 -27.91 4.50
N GLY A 10 -4.47 -27.81 3.69
CA GLY A 10 -5.47 -28.90 3.57
C GLY A 10 -6.58 -28.93 4.60
N ILE A 11 -6.68 -28.00 5.55
CA ILE A 11 -7.77 -27.98 6.57
C ILE A 11 -9.15 -27.70 5.95
N MET A 12 -9.22 -27.03 4.83
CA MET A 12 -10.50 -26.69 4.17
C MET A 12 -10.79 -27.63 3.00
N VAL A 13 -10.82 -28.92 3.26
CA VAL A 13 -11.17 -29.93 2.24
C VAL A 13 -12.60 -29.69 1.77
N GLY A 14 -12.78 -29.49 0.44
CA GLY A 14 -14.08 -29.29 -0.19
C GLY A 14 -14.54 -27.85 -0.38
N LEU A 15 -13.75 -26.87 0.06
CA LEU A 15 -13.91 -25.47 -0.32
C LEU A 15 -12.79 -25.10 -1.33
N ASP A 16 -13.09 -24.26 -2.32
CA ASP A 16 -12.08 -23.70 -3.23
C ASP A 16 -11.02 -22.97 -2.41
N GLN A 17 -9.98 -23.70 -2.01
CA GLN A 17 -8.93 -23.19 -1.15
C GLN A 17 -7.91 -22.44 -2.00
N LYS A 18 -7.91 -21.12 -1.86
CA LYS A 18 -6.84 -20.28 -2.40
C LYS A 18 -5.59 -20.44 -1.54
N GLU A 19 -4.42 -20.44 -2.15
CA GLU A 19 -3.14 -20.40 -1.41
C GLU A 19 -2.96 -19.08 -0.66
N VAL A 20 -3.52 -18.00 -1.20
CA VAL A 20 -3.40 -16.65 -0.67
C VAL A 20 -4.73 -15.92 -0.75
N TYR A 21 -5.09 -15.29 0.35
CA TYR A 21 -6.26 -14.41 0.49
C TYR A 21 -5.80 -12.98 0.67
N VAL A 22 -6.48 -12.01 0.05
CA VAL A 22 -6.10 -10.59 0.09
C VAL A 22 -7.25 -9.75 0.63
N GLY A 23 -6.93 -8.72 1.42
CA GLY A 23 -7.86 -7.69 1.84
C GLY A 23 -9.03 -8.19 2.69
N SER A 24 -10.25 -7.84 2.31
CA SER A 24 -11.47 -8.15 3.07
C SER A 24 -11.73 -9.65 3.18
N GLU A 25 -11.41 -10.43 2.14
CA GLU A 25 -11.55 -11.89 2.18
C GLU A 25 -10.61 -12.53 3.22
N ALA A 26 -9.37 -12.03 3.32
CA ALA A 26 -8.43 -12.47 4.35
C ALA A 26 -8.94 -12.11 5.75
N GLN A 27 -9.49 -10.92 5.95
CA GLN A 27 -10.03 -10.48 7.24
C GLN A 27 -11.21 -11.33 7.71
N GLN A 28 -12.11 -11.70 6.81
CA GLN A 28 -13.26 -12.58 7.14
C GLN A 28 -12.81 -13.96 7.62
N LYS A 29 -11.72 -14.46 7.09
CA LYS A 29 -11.16 -15.78 7.40
C LYS A 29 -9.99 -15.74 8.40
N ARG A 30 -9.77 -14.62 9.09
CA ARG A 30 -8.62 -14.39 9.99
C ARG A 30 -8.38 -15.49 11.04
N GLY A 31 -9.41 -16.18 11.48
CA GLY A 31 -9.31 -17.25 12.48
C GLY A 31 -8.46 -18.44 12.02
N VAL A 32 -8.54 -18.78 10.73
CA VAL A 32 -7.88 -19.93 10.11
C VAL A 32 -6.65 -19.54 9.28
N LEU A 33 -6.42 -18.22 9.07
CA LEU A 33 -5.31 -17.69 8.30
C LEU A 33 -4.22 -17.10 9.20
N LYS A 34 -2.97 -17.24 8.78
CA LYS A 34 -1.86 -16.42 9.25
C LYS A 34 -1.90 -15.11 8.49
N MET A 35 -2.09 -14.02 9.21
CA MET A 35 -2.21 -12.68 8.63
C MET A 35 -0.84 -12.02 8.57
N GLU A 36 -0.49 -11.49 7.41
CA GLU A 36 0.75 -10.75 7.17
C GLU A 36 0.44 -9.40 6.52
N GLN A 37 1.28 -8.41 6.79
CA GLN A 37 1.17 -7.09 6.22
C GLN A 37 2.41 -6.82 5.36
N PRO A 38 2.25 -6.70 4.03
CA PRO A 38 3.40 -6.47 3.14
C PRO A 38 3.96 -5.05 3.22
N ILE A 39 3.27 -4.15 3.92
CA ILE A 39 3.71 -2.76 4.12
C ILE A 39 3.81 -2.49 5.62
N GLU A 40 4.97 -2.01 6.06
CA GLU A 40 5.23 -1.57 7.43
C GLU A 40 5.68 -0.10 7.40
N HIS A 41 5.05 0.73 8.25
CA HIS A 41 5.35 2.17 8.34
C HIS A 41 5.40 2.89 6.97
N GLY A 42 4.50 2.50 6.05
CA GLY A 42 4.39 3.09 4.72
C GLY A 42 5.42 2.58 3.68
N ILE A 43 6.25 1.61 4.04
CA ILE A 43 7.28 1.03 3.17
C ILE A 43 6.96 -0.44 2.90
N VAL A 44 7.12 -0.88 1.64
CA VAL A 44 6.96 -2.29 1.27
C VAL A 44 8.14 -3.09 1.84
N THR A 45 7.82 -4.12 2.64
CA THR A 45 8.79 -5.03 3.27
C THR A 45 8.73 -6.43 2.67
N ASN A 46 7.60 -6.82 2.09
CA ASN A 46 7.41 -8.11 1.43
C ASN A 46 6.87 -7.90 0.01
N TRP A 47 7.77 -8.04 -0.96
CA TRP A 47 7.47 -7.80 -2.38
C TRP A 47 6.61 -8.89 -3.01
N ASP A 48 6.78 -10.16 -2.61
CA ASP A 48 6.00 -11.29 -3.12
C ASP A 48 4.52 -11.15 -2.73
N ASP A 49 4.26 -10.68 -1.53
CA ASP A 49 2.91 -10.41 -1.07
C ASP A 49 2.33 -9.14 -1.68
N MET A 50 3.18 -8.13 -1.89
CA MET A 50 2.72 -6.90 -2.55
C MET A 50 2.34 -7.13 -4.00
N GLU A 51 3.05 -7.98 -4.72
CA GLU A 51 2.68 -8.41 -6.09
C GLU A 51 1.29 -9.07 -6.10
N LYS A 52 1.00 -9.96 -5.14
CA LYS A 52 -0.31 -10.60 -5.02
C LYS A 52 -1.42 -9.59 -4.69
N VAL A 53 -1.13 -8.59 -3.88
CA VAL A 53 -2.06 -7.50 -3.60
C VAL A 53 -2.37 -6.70 -4.86
N TRP A 54 -1.36 -6.33 -5.64
CA TRP A 54 -1.57 -5.63 -6.92
C TRP A 54 -2.31 -6.48 -7.93
N HIS A 55 -1.96 -7.76 -8.05
CA HIS A 55 -2.68 -8.71 -8.91
C HIS A 55 -4.15 -8.78 -8.53
N HIS A 56 -4.45 -8.98 -7.23
CA HIS A 56 -5.83 -9.00 -6.75
C HIS A 56 -6.57 -7.70 -7.05
N THR A 57 -5.92 -6.55 -6.83
CA THR A 57 -6.52 -5.23 -7.07
C THR A 57 -6.84 -5.04 -8.56
N LEU A 58 -5.91 -5.33 -9.45
CA LEU A 58 -6.07 -5.08 -10.88
C LEU A 58 -7.06 -6.05 -11.53
N TYR A 59 -6.90 -7.35 -11.29
CA TYR A 59 -7.69 -8.38 -11.98
C TYR A 59 -9.02 -8.71 -11.29
N ASN A 60 -9.07 -8.72 -9.96
CA ASN A 60 -10.26 -9.17 -9.23
C ASN A 60 -11.17 -8.01 -8.84
N GLU A 61 -10.61 -6.89 -8.35
CA GLU A 61 -11.39 -5.74 -7.89
C GLU A 61 -11.69 -4.76 -9.02
N LEU A 62 -10.67 -4.28 -9.72
CA LEU A 62 -10.84 -3.35 -10.83
C LEU A 62 -11.26 -4.03 -12.13
N ARG A 63 -10.89 -5.31 -12.29
CA ARG A 63 -11.19 -6.15 -13.47
C ARG A 63 -10.71 -5.52 -14.76
N VAL A 64 -9.48 -5.04 -14.76
CA VAL A 64 -8.82 -4.41 -15.90
C VAL A 64 -7.61 -5.22 -16.33
N SER A 65 -7.27 -5.13 -17.61
CA SER A 65 -6.03 -5.67 -18.19
C SER A 65 -4.91 -4.63 -18.00
N PRO A 66 -3.91 -4.84 -17.12
CA PRO A 66 -2.88 -3.84 -16.85
C PRO A 66 -2.10 -3.41 -18.10
N GLU A 67 -1.90 -4.33 -19.04
CA GLU A 67 -1.20 -4.10 -20.31
C GLU A 67 -1.89 -3.07 -21.23
N GLU A 68 -3.16 -2.78 -20.99
CA GLU A 68 -3.94 -1.82 -21.79
C GLU A 68 -4.11 -0.46 -21.08
N HIS A 69 -3.63 -0.33 -19.83
CA HIS A 69 -3.89 0.86 -19.02
C HIS A 69 -2.60 1.48 -18.48
N PRO A 70 -2.38 2.80 -18.68
CA PRO A 70 -1.38 3.55 -17.92
C PRO A 70 -1.68 3.47 -16.43
N ILE A 71 -0.66 3.25 -15.60
CA ILE A 71 -0.81 3.15 -14.15
C ILE A 71 -0.14 4.33 -13.45
N LEU A 72 -0.86 4.94 -12.53
CA LEU A 72 -0.32 5.87 -11.55
C LEU A 72 -0.22 5.17 -10.21
N MET A 73 1.00 5.06 -9.70
CA MET A 73 1.26 4.55 -8.35
C MET A 73 1.62 5.68 -7.40
N THR A 74 1.29 5.51 -6.14
CA THR A 74 1.70 6.47 -5.12
C THR A 74 2.69 5.85 -4.15
N GLU A 75 3.59 6.67 -3.65
CA GLU A 75 4.56 6.28 -2.63
C GLU A 75 4.53 7.23 -1.43
N ALA A 76 4.96 6.72 -0.28
CA ALA A 76 5.15 7.54 0.90
C ALA A 76 6.35 8.50 0.70
N PRO A 77 6.34 9.67 1.33
CA PRO A 77 7.51 10.53 1.37
C PRO A 77 8.72 9.79 1.94
N LEU A 78 9.92 10.13 1.45
CA LEU A 78 11.19 9.52 1.87
C LEU A 78 11.25 7.99 1.64
N ASN A 79 10.49 7.47 0.67
CA ASN A 79 10.59 6.08 0.26
C ASN A 79 11.99 5.80 -0.33
N PRO A 80 12.67 4.70 0.07
CA PRO A 80 13.95 4.31 -0.49
C PRO A 80 13.90 4.17 -2.02
N LYS A 81 14.98 4.57 -2.69
CA LYS A 81 15.07 4.52 -4.16
C LYS A 81 14.93 3.08 -4.67
N GLU A 82 15.53 2.12 -3.98
CA GLU A 82 15.47 0.70 -4.30
C GLU A 82 14.02 0.18 -4.33
N ASN A 83 13.17 0.69 -3.44
CA ASN A 83 11.76 0.32 -3.42
C ASN A 83 11.02 0.83 -4.65
N ARG A 84 11.31 2.06 -5.08
CA ARG A 84 10.73 2.61 -6.32
C ARG A 84 11.21 1.81 -7.55
N GLU A 85 12.49 1.47 -7.60
CA GLU A 85 13.07 0.65 -8.67
C GLU A 85 12.39 -0.74 -8.71
N ARG A 86 12.22 -1.39 -7.55
CA ARG A 86 11.57 -2.69 -7.47
C ARG A 86 10.09 -2.64 -7.88
N MET A 87 9.37 -1.63 -7.43
CA MET A 87 7.97 -1.39 -7.85
C MET A 87 7.89 -1.20 -9.36
N THR A 88 8.76 -0.37 -9.93
CA THR A 88 8.83 -0.12 -11.38
C THR A 88 9.11 -1.40 -12.16
N GLN A 89 10.07 -2.20 -11.69
CA GLN A 89 10.40 -3.49 -12.29
C GLN A 89 9.19 -4.42 -12.33
N ILE A 90 8.49 -4.59 -11.21
CA ILE A 90 7.30 -5.46 -11.13
C ILE A 90 6.20 -4.97 -12.07
N MET A 91 5.94 -3.66 -12.14
CA MET A 91 4.90 -3.11 -13.00
C MET A 91 5.18 -3.38 -14.47
N PHE A 92 6.44 -3.25 -14.93
CA PHE A 92 6.78 -3.50 -16.33
C PHE A 92 7.02 -4.97 -16.64
N GLU A 93 7.67 -5.73 -15.77
CA GLU A 93 8.09 -7.12 -16.07
C GLU A 93 6.98 -8.14 -15.76
N VAL A 94 6.15 -7.90 -14.72
CA VAL A 94 5.10 -8.84 -14.31
C VAL A 94 3.74 -8.43 -14.88
N PHE A 95 3.38 -7.15 -14.76
CA PHE A 95 2.07 -6.65 -15.20
C PHE A 95 2.07 -6.09 -16.63
N ASN A 96 3.24 -5.97 -17.28
CA ASN A 96 3.41 -5.49 -18.65
C ASN A 96 2.71 -4.13 -18.91
N VAL A 97 2.71 -3.23 -17.93
CA VAL A 97 2.03 -1.95 -18.07
C VAL A 97 2.67 -1.10 -19.18
N PRO A 98 1.87 -0.38 -20.00
CA PRO A 98 2.41 0.44 -21.10
C PRO A 98 3.12 1.70 -20.59
N CYS A 99 2.65 2.26 -19.47
CA CYS A 99 3.21 3.47 -18.86
C CYS A 99 3.03 3.41 -17.35
N LEU A 100 4.03 3.91 -16.62
CA LEU A 100 4.00 4.05 -15.17
C LEU A 100 4.38 5.47 -14.77
N TYR A 101 3.61 6.04 -13.85
CA TYR A 101 3.98 7.27 -13.16
C TYR A 101 3.93 7.04 -11.65
N VAL A 102 4.96 7.45 -10.94
CA VAL A 102 5.04 7.35 -9.48
C VAL A 102 4.96 8.74 -8.88
N SER A 103 3.98 8.97 -8.03
CA SER A 103 3.74 10.26 -7.38
C SER A 103 3.79 10.13 -5.86
N MET A 104 4.18 11.22 -5.19
CA MET A 104 4.11 11.31 -3.74
C MET A 104 2.67 11.50 -3.28
N GLN A 105 2.22 10.72 -2.30
CA GLN A 105 0.83 10.73 -1.79
C GLN A 105 0.37 12.14 -1.39
N GLY A 106 1.21 12.89 -0.66
CA GLY A 106 0.88 14.25 -0.23
C GLY A 106 0.65 15.22 -1.40
N VAL A 107 1.39 15.09 -2.48
CA VAL A 107 1.21 15.94 -3.68
C VAL A 107 -0.14 15.66 -4.32
N CYS A 108 -0.52 14.40 -4.47
CA CYS A 108 -1.81 14.02 -5.01
C CYS A 108 -2.97 14.52 -4.14
N ALA A 109 -2.84 14.44 -2.81
CA ALA A 109 -3.84 14.94 -1.87
C ALA A 109 -4.02 16.47 -1.97
N LEU A 110 -2.92 17.21 -2.14
CA LEU A 110 -2.98 18.66 -2.34
C LEU A 110 -3.69 19.01 -3.65
N TYR A 111 -3.35 18.33 -4.74
CA TYR A 111 -4.00 18.54 -6.04
C TYR A 111 -5.49 18.21 -5.99
N ALA A 112 -5.90 17.17 -5.27
CA ALA A 112 -7.30 16.83 -5.08
C ALA A 112 -8.09 17.94 -4.37
N SER A 113 -7.41 18.79 -3.57
CA SER A 113 -8.03 19.99 -2.95
C SER A 113 -8.06 21.22 -3.88
N GLY A 114 -7.59 21.09 -5.12
CA GLY A 114 -7.51 22.19 -6.10
C GLY A 114 -6.37 23.18 -5.85
N ARG A 115 -5.36 22.79 -5.05
CA ARG A 115 -4.23 23.64 -4.69
C ARG A 115 -2.92 23.06 -5.21
N THR A 116 -1.93 23.95 -5.44
CA THR A 116 -0.57 23.57 -5.85
C THR A 116 0.47 23.94 -4.80
N THR A 117 0.10 24.78 -3.82
CA THR A 117 0.98 25.21 -2.73
C THR A 117 0.26 25.04 -1.40
N GLY A 118 0.96 24.45 -0.42
CA GLY A 118 0.44 24.21 0.91
C GLY A 118 1.27 23.20 1.70
N VAL A 119 0.78 22.85 2.88
CA VAL A 119 1.33 21.77 3.71
C VAL A 119 0.29 20.69 3.85
N VAL A 120 0.66 19.44 3.56
CA VAL A 120 -0.20 18.28 3.75
C VAL A 120 0.25 17.55 5.02
N LEU A 121 -0.68 17.33 5.93
CA LEU A 121 -0.54 16.38 7.04
C LEU A 121 -1.27 15.10 6.64
N ASP A 122 -0.51 14.04 6.41
CA ASP A 122 -1.03 12.71 6.07
C ASP A 122 -0.75 11.77 7.25
N SER A 123 -1.81 11.28 7.89
CA SER A 123 -1.73 10.35 9.01
C SER A 123 -2.52 9.10 8.68
N GLY A 124 -1.79 8.03 8.35
CA GLY A 124 -2.36 6.74 7.95
C GLY A 124 -2.45 5.73 9.11
N ASP A 125 -2.34 4.46 8.76
CA ASP A 125 -2.32 3.37 9.73
C ASP A 125 -0.94 3.21 10.41
N GLY A 126 0.15 3.29 9.64
CA GLY A 126 1.50 2.95 10.13
C GLY A 126 2.46 4.12 10.26
N VAL A 127 2.14 5.30 9.73
CA VAL A 127 3.05 6.45 9.70
C VAL A 127 2.28 7.74 9.48
N SER A 128 2.80 8.84 10.03
CA SER A 128 2.31 10.20 9.78
C SER A 128 3.42 11.04 9.15
N HIS A 129 3.07 11.85 8.16
CA HIS A 129 3.99 12.74 7.47
C HIS A 129 3.44 14.17 7.41
N THR A 130 4.33 15.15 7.49
CA THR A 130 4.04 16.51 7.05
C THR A 130 4.85 16.81 5.81
N VAL A 131 4.16 17.18 4.74
CA VAL A 131 4.76 17.41 3.43
C VAL A 131 4.50 18.85 3.00
N PRO A 132 5.47 19.77 3.11
CA PRO A 132 5.39 21.09 2.53
C PRO A 132 5.57 21.00 1.00
N ILE A 133 4.67 21.66 0.28
CA ILE A 133 4.62 21.64 -1.19
C ILE A 133 4.53 23.08 -1.70
N TYR A 134 5.37 23.42 -2.65
CA TYR A 134 5.37 24.72 -3.31
C TYR A 134 5.28 24.55 -4.82
N GLU A 135 4.25 25.12 -5.44
CA GLU A 135 3.97 25.02 -6.88
C GLU A 135 4.01 23.57 -7.42
N GLY A 136 3.49 22.62 -6.64
CA GLY A 136 3.46 21.19 -6.99
C GLY A 136 4.70 20.39 -6.64
N PHE A 137 5.76 21.05 -6.17
CA PHE A 137 7.00 20.38 -5.77
C PHE A 137 7.09 20.24 -4.25
N ALA A 138 7.19 19.01 -3.78
CA ALA A 138 7.47 18.76 -2.38
C ALA A 138 8.87 19.24 -2.03
N ILE A 139 9.06 19.82 -0.84
CA ILE A 139 10.34 20.32 -0.33
C ILE A 139 10.99 19.22 0.52
N PRO A 140 11.93 18.40 -0.01
CA PRO A 140 12.36 17.16 0.64
C PRO A 140 12.97 17.34 2.02
N HIS A 141 13.78 18.39 2.21
CA HIS A 141 14.45 18.68 3.47
C HIS A 141 13.54 19.21 4.58
N ALA A 142 12.31 19.59 4.23
CA ALA A 142 11.29 20.06 5.17
C ALA A 142 10.21 19.02 5.45
N ILE A 143 10.27 17.83 4.84
CA ILE A 143 9.38 16.71 5.13
C ILE A 143 9.71 16.18 6.52
N GLN A 144 8.68 16.06 7.36
CA GLN A 144 8.78 15.42 8.66
C GLN A 144 8.05 14.07 8.64
N ARG A 145 8.62 13.08 9.31
CA ARG A 145 8.05 11.75 9.46
C ARG A 145 7.96 11.37 10.93
N ILE A 146 6.82 10.88 11.33
CA ILE A 146 6.53 10.45 12.70
C ILE A 146 6.00 9.01 12.64
N PHE A 147 6.57 8.12 13.43
CA PHE A 147 6.14 6.72 13.55
C PHE A 147 4.98 6.55 14.55
N LEU A 148 4.10 7.52 14.63
CA LEU A 148 2.86 7.47 15.38
C LEU A 148 1.70 7.62 14.41
N ALA A 149 0.80 6.63 14.37
CA ALA A 149 -0.31 6.60 13.45
C ALA A 149 -1.49 5.77 13.98
N GLY A 150 -2.49 5.50 13.15
CA GLY A 150 -3.75 4.89 13.56
C GLY A 150 -3.61 3.54 14.26
N ARG A 151 -2.63 2.72 13.88
CA ARG A 151 -2.35 1.42 14.53
C ARG A 151 -1.94 1.60 15.99
N ASP A 152 -1.01 2.50 16.25
CA ASP A 152 -0.51 2.78 17.59
C ASP A 152 -1.63 3.30 18.49
N LEU A 153 -2.49 4.17 17.94
CA LEU A 153 -3.66 4.67 18.64
C LEU A 153 -4.65 3.55 18.97
N THR A 154 -4.87 2.62 18.06
CA THR A 154 -5.75 1.47 18.27
C THR A 154 -5.19 0.52 19.32
N GLU A 155 -3.88 0.26 19.29
CA GLU A 155 -3.21 -0.59 20.30
C GLU A 155 -3.25 0.05 21.68
N TYR A 156 -2.96 1.35 21.77
CA TYR A 156 -3.05 2.07 23.04
C TYR A 156 -4.48 2.10 23.59
N LEU A 157 -5.48 2.31 22.74
CA LEU A 157 -6.88 2.24 23.18
C LEU A 157 -7.23 0.85 23.74
N ARG A 158 -6.72 -0.22 23.13
CA ARG A 158 -6.92 -1.59 23.64
C ARG A 158 -6.29 -1.83 25.00
N GLU A 159 -5.16 -1.14 25.32
CA GLU A 159 -4.51 -1.26 26.62
C GLU A 159 -5.27 -0.57 27.75
N ILE A 160 -5.97 0.52 27.44
CA ILE A 160 -6.70 1.31 28.44
C ILE A 160 -8.16 0.86 28.64
N LEU A 161 -8.70 -0.01 27.81
CA LEU A 161 -10.04 -0.62 27.93
C LEU A 161 -9.96 -1.99 28.61
#